data_455753136ad45fd4dc1bdac12eddd18a
#
_entry.id   455753136ad45fd4dc1bdac12eddd18a
#
_cell.length_a   1.000
_cell.length_b   1.000
_cell.length_c   1.000
_cell.angle_alpha   90.00
_cell.angle_beta   90.00
_cell.angle_gamma   90.00
#
_symmetry.space_group_name_H-M   'P 1'
#
loop_
_entity.id
_entity.type
_entity.pdbx_description
1 polymer ?
#
loop_
_entity_poly.entity_id
_entity_poly.type
_entity_poly.pdbx_seq_one_letter_code
_entity_poly.pdbx_strand_id
1 'polypeptide(L)'
;MVDMIAGLMKCGIPESACQTLAQKMEAYIKEIILFNSAYNLTNTSDRDELVVRHIFDSLAAWPKISELAESAAVEPVESSGSALVLADIGSGGGLPGIPLAAAFACAGIDKVRIELVERMEKRCAFLENCAAILGLKNVCVVNSEAERLPEAAYDLITFRAFRPLDKKMTKTLLRIVKKGGCLCAYKAKAESIKEEMAGITALVPEYEVAPLEVPGLEDSERNLVIIRK
;
A
#
# COMPACT_ATOMS: atom_id res chain seq x y z
N MET A 1 -16.38 -18.34 -8.17
CA MET A 1 -15.64 -17.17 -8.70
C MET A 1 -15.99 -15.96 -7.84
N VAL A 2 -15.02 -15.32 -7.23
CA VAL A 2 -15.22 -14.15 -6.38
C VAL A 2 -15.67 -12.95 -7.24
N ASP A 3 -16.73 -12.27 -6.81
CA ASP A 3 -17.21 -11.03 -7.45
C ASP A 3 -16.30 -9.86 -7.08
N MET A 4 -15.49 -9.44 -8.04
CA MET A 4 -14.52 -8.35 -7.87
C MET A 4 -15.22 -7.02 -7.57
N ILE A 5 -16.29 -6.68 -8.30
CA ILE A 5 -16.97 -5.39 -8.16
C ILE A 5 -17.64 -5.28 -6.80
N ALA A 6 -18.40 -6.32 -6.39
CA ALA A 6 -19.05 -6.34 -5.09
C ALA A 6 -18.03 -6.24 -3.94
N GLY A 7 -16.88 -6.91 -4.06
CA GLY A 7 -15.80 -6.81 -3.07
C GLY A 7 -15.16 -5.44 -3.02
N LEU A 8 -14.90 -4.78 -4.15
CA LEU A 8 -14.37 -3.42 -4.21
C LEU A 8 -15.31 -2.41 -3.54
N MET A 9 -16.61 -2.53 -3.77
CA MET A 9 -17.62 -1.69 -3.10
C MET A 9 -17.57 -1.89 -1.57
N LYS A 10 -17.43 -3.13 -1.10
CA LYS A 10 -17.27 -3.42 0.34
C LYS A 10 -15.97 -2.85 0.92
N CYS A 11 -14.90 -2.76 0.13
CA CYS A 11 -13.68 -2.05 0.52
C CYS A 11 -13.83 -0.53 0.57
N GLY A 12 -15.01 0.02 0.26
CA GLY A 12 -15.27 1.47 0.27
C GLY A 12 -14.80 2.21 -0.99
N ILE A 13 -14.49 1.49 -2.07
CA ILE A 13 -14.17 2.10 -3.37
C ILE A 13 -15.44 2.76 -3.94
N PRO A 14 -15.37 4.00 -4.45
CA PRO A 14 -16.51 4.66 -5.08
C PRO A 14 -17.11 3.82 -6.21
N GLU A 15 -18.44 3.70 -6.25
CA GLU A 15 -19.14 2.87 -7.24
C GLU A 15 -18.72 3.21 -8.68
N SER A 16 -18.58 4.50 -8.99
CA SER A 16 -18.14 4.99 -10.30
C SER A 16 -16.75 4.50 -10.72
N ALA A 17 -15.89 4.15 -9.76
CA ALA A 17 -14.54 3.65 -9.99
C ALA A 17 -14.48 2.13 -10.10
N CYS A 18 -15.43 1.40 -9.51
CA CYS A 18 -15.35 -0.05 -9.32
C CYS A 18 -15.21 -0.83 -10.63
N GLN A 19 -15.94 -0.47 -11.69
CA GLN A 19 -15.89 -1.19 -12.97
C GLN A 19 -14.50 -1.10 -13.62
N THR A 20 -13.95 0.12 -13.69
CA THR A 20 -12.62 0.34 -14.30
C THR A 20 -11.51 -0.27 -13.42
N LEU A 21 -11.63 -0.13 -12.11
CA LEU A 21 -10.68 -0.73 -11.17
C LEU A 21 -10.70 -2.25 -11.26
N ALA A 22 -11.87 -2.89 -11.34
CA ALA A 22 -11.99 -4.33 -11.49
C ALA A 22 -11.27 -4.83 -12.75
N GLN A 23 -11.42 -4.14 -13.88
CA GLN A 23 -10.72 -4.48 -15.14
C GLN A 23 -9.20 -4.40 -14.97
N LYS A 24 -8.70 -3.35 -14.30
CA LYS A 24 -7.27 -3.20 -14.01
C LYS A 24 -6.77 -4.31 -13.07
N MET A 25 -7.52 -4.67 -12.05
CA MET A 25 -7.14 -5.72 -11.11
C MET A 25 -7.13 -7.11 -11.76
N GLU A 26 -8.06 -7.40 -12.66
CA GLU A 26 -8.02 -8.64 -13.46
C GLU A 26 -6.78 -8.70 -14.38
N ALA A 27 -6.40 -7.60 -14.99
CA ALA A 27 -5.18 -7.53 -15.80
C ALA A 27 -3.92 -7.72 -14.90
N TYR A 28 -3.89 -7.08 -13.74
CA TYR A 28 -2.80 -7.23 -12.76
C TYR A 28 -2.66 -8.66 -12.25
N ILE A 29 -3.77 -9.34 -11.93
CA ILE A 29 -3.78 -10.75 -11.52
C ILE A 29 -3.19 -11.64 -12.60
N LYS A 30 -3.50 -11.40 -13.87
CA LYS A 30 -2.91 -12.16 -15.01
C LYS A 30 -1.39 -12.00 -15.04
N GLU A 31 -0.86 -10.80 -14.83
CA GLU A 31 0.58 -10.57 -14.74
C GLU A 31 1.20 -11.29 -13.54
N ILE A 32 0.56 -11.22 -12.35
CA ILE A 32 1.04 -11.97 -11.18
C ILE A 32 1.13 -13.46 -11.51
N ILE A 33 0.08 -14.07 -12.05
CA ILE A 33 0.04 -15.50 -12.38
C ILE A 33 1.14 -15.85 -13.40
N LEU A 34 1.32 -15.03 -14.42
CA LEU A 34 2.32 -15.23 -15.47
C LEU A 34 3.75 -15.24 -14.92
N PHE A 35 4.07 -14.32 -14.01
CA PHE A 35 5.43 -14.13 -13.51
C PHE A 35 5.71 -14.82 -12.17
N ASN A 36 4.69 -15.35 -11.48
CA ASN A 36 4.84 -15.87 -10.12
C ASN A 36 5.84 -17.01 -10.00
N SER A 37 5.85 -17.93 -10.97
CA SER A 37 6.78 -19.07 -10.99
C SER A 37 8.27 -18.65 -11.06
N ALA A 38 8.55 -17.51 -11.70
CA ALA A 38 9.91 -17.01 -11.89
C ALA A 38 10.35 -16.05 -10.76
N TYR A 39 9.42 -15.30 -10.16
CA TYR A 39 9.74 -14.18 -9.27
C TYR A 39 9.29 -14.36 -7.84
N ASN A 40 8.50 -15.40 -7.52
CA ASN A 40 7.92 -15.64 -6.20
C ASN A 40 7.25 -14.37 -5.64
N LEU A 41 6.25 -13.87 -6.37
CA LEU A 41 5.55 -12.64 -6.05
C LEU A 41 4.52 -12.87 -4.94
N THR A 42 3.85 -14.03 -5.00
CA THR A 42 2.78 -14.45 -4.07
C THR A 42 2.86 -15.95 -3.81
N ASN A 43 2.25 -16.39 -2.71
CA ASN A 43 2.21 -17.82 -2.33
C ASN A 43 1.16 -18.63 -3.10
N THR A 44 0.38 -18.00 -3.96
CA THR A 44 -0.68 -18.62 -4.74
C THR A 44 -0.70 -18.08 -6.17
N SER A 45 -1.23 -18.86 -7.09
CA SER A 45 -1.57 -18.44 -8.46
C SER A 45 -3.05 -18.69 -8.75
N ASP A 46 -3.85 -19.05 -7.74
CA ASP A 46 -5.29 -19.12 -7.86
C ASP A 46 -5.90 -17.71 -7.92
N ARG A 47 -6.74 -17.48 -8.93
CA ARG A 47 -7.34 -16.15 -9.18
C ARG A 47 -8.16 -15.67 -7.99
N ASP A 48 -9.03 -16.54 -7.43
CA ASP A 48 -9.95 -16.13 -6.36
C ASP A 48 -9.21 -15.90 -5.03
N GLU A 49 -8.16 -16.68 -4.75
CA GLU A 49 -7.26 -16.39 -3.64
C GLU A 49 -6.49 -15.07 -3.83
N LEU A 50 -6.00 -14.78 -5.04
CA LEU A 50 -5.33 -13.51 -5.34
C LEU A 50 -6.29 -12.33 -5.13
N VAL A 51 -7.53 -12.45 -5.56
CA VAL A 51 -8.55 -11.40 -5.33
C VAL A 51 -8.74 -11.14 -3.84
N VAL A 52 -8.99 -12.18 -3.05
CA VAL A 52 -9.34 -12.03 -1.65
C VAL A 52 -8.11 -11.66 -0.80
N ARG A 53 -7.03 -12.46 -0.90
CA ARG A 53 -5.87 -12.33 0.00
C ARG A 53 -4.90 -11.23 -0.40
N HIS A 54 -5.03 -10.68 -1.61
CA HIS A 54 -4.10 -9.67 -2.09
C HIS A 54 -4.79 -8.39 -2.55
N ILE A 55 -5.80 -8.45 -3.42
CA ILE A 55 -6.46 -7.25 -3.91
C ILE A 55 -7.34 -6.63 -2.82
N PHE A 56 -8.29 -7.40 -2.27
CA PHE A 56 -9.20 -6.88 -1.23
C PHE A 56 -8.44 -6.56 0.06
N ASP A 57 -7.48 -7.40 0.47
CA ASP A 57 -6.62 -7.15 1.63
C ASP A 57 -5.81 -5.84 1.48
N SER A 58 -5.34 -5.51 0.28
CA SER A 58 -4.68 -4.24 -0.01
C SER A 58 -5.65 -3.05 0.04
N LEU A 59 -6.87 -3.22 -0.49
CA LEU A 59 -7.85 -2.16 -0.64
C LEU A 59 -8.79 -1.99 0.57
N ALA A 60 -8.81 -2.92 1.51
CA ALA A 60 -9.57 -2.77 2.75
C ALA A 60 -9.14 -1.54 3.57
N ALA A 61 -7.90 -1.08 3.42
CA ALA A 61 -7.41 0.16 4.04
C ALA A 61 -7.73 1.42 3.22
N TRP A 62 -8.37 1.30 2.06
CA TRP A 62 -8.67 2.42 1.18
C TRP A 62 -9.37 3.61 1.88
N PRO A 63 -10.46 3.42 2.66
CA PRO A 63 -11.13 4.54 3.30
C PRO A 63 -10.20 5.35 4.19
N LYS A 64 -9.31 4.66 4.94
CA LYS A 64 -8.37 5.33 5.84
C LYS A 64 -7.19 5.97 5.10
N ILE A 65 -6.67 5.31 4.08
CA ILE A 65 -5.55 5.86 3.29
C ILE A 65 -5.99 7.05 2.45
N SER A 66 -7.19 7.02 1.86
CA SER A 66 -7.74 8.17 1.14
C SER A 66 -8.00 9.37 2.05
N GLU A 67 -8.58 9.15 3.25
CA GLU A 67 -8.75 10.19 4.27
C GLU A 67 -7.41 10.84 4.66
N LEU A 68 -6.38 10.03 4.92
CA LEU A 68 -5.05 10.52 5.26
C LEU A 68 -4.41 11.30 4.11
N ALA A 69 -4.60 10.84 2.87
CA ALA A 69 -4.10 11.54 1.69
C ALA A 69 -4.81 12.89 1.46
N GLU A 70 -6.12 12.95 1.67
CA GLU A 70 -6.89 14.19 1.59
C GLU A 70 -6.47 15.17 2.70
N SER A 71 -6.29 14.69 3.93
CA SER A 71 -5.86 15.52 5.07
C SER A 71 -4.47 16.09 4.87
N ALA A 72 -3.53 15.30 4.35
CA ALA A 72 -2.16 15.75 4.05
C ALA A 72 -2.12 16.79 2.91
N ALA A 73 -3.09 16.77 1.99
CA ALA A 73 -3.18 17.73 0.89
C ALA A 73 -3.72 19.10 1.30
N VAL A 74 -4.32 19.23 2.49
CA VAL A 74 -4.93 20.48 3.00
C VAL A 74 -3.93 21.35 3.75
N GLU A 75 -2.85 20.80 4.30
CA GLU A 75 -1.80 21.58 4.95
C GLU A 75 -1.12 22.49 3.90
N PRO A 76 -1.10 23.82 4.08
CA PRO A 76 -0.46 24.74 3.15
C PRO A 76 1.06 24.61 3.28
N VAL A 77 1.66 23.68 2.58
CA VAL A 77 3.09 23.76 2.31
C VAL A 77 3.28 24.89 1.32
N GLU A 78 4.09 25.90 1.67
CA GLU A 78 4.39 27.12 0.90
C GLU A 78 5.01 26.89 -0.49
N SER A 79 4.83 25.74 -1.10
CA SER A 79 5.26 25.45 -2.47
C SER A 79 4.12 24.85 -3.27
N SER A 80 3.47 25.72 -4.01
CA SER A 80 2.64 25.49 -5.20
C SER A 80 2.57 24.04 -5.69
N GLY A 81 1.42 23.38 -5.48
CA GLY A 81 0.95 22.33 -6.41
C GLY A 81 1.70 21.00 -6.46
N SER A 82 2.59 20.69 -5.50
CA SER A 82 3.29 19.40 -5.51
C SER A 82 2.32 18.25 -5.15
N ALA A 83 2.35 17.19 -5.96
CA ALA A 83 1.59 15.99 -5.68
C ALA A 83 2.03 15.38 -4.33
N LEU A 84 1.07 14.86 -3.56
CA LEU A 84 1.33 14.03 -2.39
C LEU A 84 2.09 12.77 -2.82
N VAL A 85 3.15 12.42 -2.11
CA VAL A 85 3.95 11.22 -2.42
C VAL A 85 3.69 10.15 -1.37
N LEU A 86 3.08 9.05 -1.82
CA LEU A 86 2.91 7.84 -1.03
C LEU A 86 3.97 6.82 -1.47
N ALA A 87 4.77 6.31 -0.53
CA ALA A 87 5.70 5.21 -0.81
C ALA A 87 5.15 3.87 -0.33
N ASP A 88 5.25 2.85 -1.16
CA ASP A 88 5.07 1.45 -0.78
C ASP A 88 6.44 0.81 -0.59
N ILE A 89 6.83 0.59 0.67
CA ILE A 89 8.18 0.14 1.02
C ILE A 89 8.29 -1.39 1.03
N GLY A 90 9.22 -1.91 0.22
CA GLY A 90 9.35 -3.34 0.02
C GLY A 90 8.19 -3.90 -0.80
N SER A 91 7.86 -3.22 -1.87
CA SER A 91 6.64 -3.41 -2.66
C SER A 91 6.48 -4.85 -3.19
N GLY A 92 7.58 -5.57 -3.41
CA GLY A 92 7.56 -6.99 -3.81
C GLY A 92 6.81 -7.21 -5.13
N GLY A 93 5.66 -7.87 -5.04
CA GLY A 93 4.73 -8.02 -6.16
C GLY A 93 3.87 -6.79 -6.44
N GLY A 94 4.09 -5.65 -5.76
CA GLY A 94 3.30 -4.43 -5.93
C GLY A 94 2.12 -4.31 -4.97
N LEU A 95 2.18 -4.95 -3.82
CA LEU A 95 1.06 -5.07 -2.87
C LEU A 95 1.42 -4.45 -1.51
N PRO A 96 0.75 -3.36 -1.07
CA PRO A 96 -0.52 -2.82 -1.57
C PRO A 96 -0.40 -1.73 -2.66
N GLY A 97 0.79 -1.32 -3.07
CA GLY A 97 1.04 -0.14 -3.89
C GLY A 97 0.29 -0.09 -5.22
N ILE A 98 0.30 -1.16 -6.03
CA ILE A 98 -0.41 -1.21 -7.34
C ILE A 98 -1.93 -1.10 -7.16
N PRO A 99 -2.60 -1.88 -6.28
CA PRO A 99 -4.03 -1.70 -6.03
C PRO A 99 -4.40 -0.30 -5.57
N LEU A 100 -3.62 0.31 -4.66
CA LEU A 100 -3.84 1.68 -4.20
C LEU A 100 -3.66 2.70 -5.33
N ALA A 101 -2.61 2.57 -6.14
CA ALA A 101 -2.37 3.44 -7.29
C ALA A 101 -3.53 3.41 -8.28
N ALA A 102 -4.02 2.21 -8.59
CA ALA A 102 -5.15 2.03 -9.48
C ALA A 102 -6.44 2.61 -8.89
N ALA A 103 -6.66 2.44 -7.57
CA ALA A 103 -7.83 2.99 -6.88
C ALA A 103 -7.82 4.53 -6.92
N PHE A 104 -6.70 5.19 -6.58
CA PHE A 104 -6.56 6.65 -6.68
C PHE A 104 -6.84 7.15 -8.10
N ALA A 105 -6.24 6.51 -9.11
CA ALA A 105 -6.44 6.90 -10.51
C ALA A 105 -7.91 6.70 -10.97
N CYS A 106 -8.56 5.59 -10.58
CA CYS A 106 -9.96 5.34 -10.94
C CYS A 106 -10.95 6.22 -10.18
N ALA A 107 -10.61 6.67 -8.97
CA ALA A 107 -11.41 7.61 -8.20
C ALA A 107 -11.21 9.08 -8.64
N GLY A 108 -10.34 9.36 -9.61
CA GLY A 108 -10.06 10.71 -10.08
C GLY A 108 -9.25 11.56 -9.10
N ILE A 109 -8.47 10.92 -8.22
CA ILE A 109 -7.60 11.60 -7.24
C ILE A 109 -6.19 11.72 -7.84
N ASP A 110 -6.02 12.67 -8.76
CA ASP A 110 -4.79 12.81 -9.56
C ASP A 110 -3.60 13.42 -8.80
N LYS A 111 -3.82 13.93 -7.60
CA LYS A 111 -2.78 14.59 -6.78
C LYS A 111 -1.91 13.61 -5.98
N VAL A 112 -2.16 12.30 -6.06
CA VAL A 112 -1.39 11.27 -5.35
C VAL A 112 -0.47 10.55 -6.32
N ARG A 113 0.85 10.69 -6.09
CA ARG A 113 1.89 9.90 -6.74
C ARG A 113 2.30 8.76 -5.84
N ILE A 114 2.44 7.56 -6.38
CA ILE A 114 2.87 6.39 -5.63
C ILE A 114 4.26 5.95 -6.09
N GLU A 115 5.17 5.83 -5.14
CA GLU A 115 6.50 5.27 -5.36
C GLU A 115 6.56 3.84 -4.83
N LEU A 116 6.78 2.88 -5.74
CA LEU A 116 6.96 1.47 -5.41
C LEU A 116 8.44 1.24 -5.16
N VAL A 117 8.83 1.14 -3.89
CA VAL A 117 10.23 0.97 -3.49
C VAL A 117 10.53 -0.52 -3.34
N GLU A 118 11.40 -1.03 -4.20
CA GLU A 118 11.82 -2.44 -4.19
C GLU A 118 13.33 -2.55 -4.50
N ARG A 119 14.04 -3.40 -3.77
CA ARG A 119 15.50 -3.56 -3.93
C ARG A 119 15.89 -4.53 -5.02
N MET A 120 15.02 -5.47 -5.35
CA MET A 120 15.31 -6.53 -6.34
C MET A 120 14.98 -6.05 -7.75
N GLU A 121 15.98 -5.87 -8.59
CA GLU A 121 15.85 -5.38 -9.97
C GLU A 121 14.79 -6.16 -10.78
N LYS A 122 14.75 -7.49 -10.65
CA LYS A 122 13.74 -8.31 -11.34
C LYS A 122 12.31 -7.98 -10.94
N ARG A 123 12.09 -7.65 -9.66
CA ARG A 123 10.77 -7.22 -9.19
C ARG A 123 10.46 -5.80 -9.62
N CYS A 124 11.45 -4.92 -9.67
CA CYS A 124 11.28 -3.58 -10.23
C CYS A 124 10.82 -3.65 -11.69
N ALA A 125 11.46 -4.47 -12.53
CA ALA A 125 11.04 -4.67 -13.92
C ALA A 125 9.60 -5.22 -14.02
N PHE A 126 9.19 -6.12 -13.13
CA PHE A 126 7.80 -6.59 -13.05
C PHE A 126 6.83 -5.45 -12.69
N LEU A 127 7.18 -4.61 -11.71
CA LEU A 127 6.37 -3.47 -11.28
C LEU A 127 6.22 -2.43 -12.40
N GLU A 128 7.28 -2.14 -13.14
CA GLU A 128 7.27 -1.26 -14.31
C GLU A 128 6.35 -1.81 -15.40
N ASN A 129 6.45 -3.11 -15.69
CA ASN A 129 5.57 -3.79 -16.63
C ASN A 129 4.09 -3.68 -16.20
N CYS A 130 3.79 -3.94 -14.93
CA CYS A 130 2.43 -3.80 -14.41
C CYS A 130 1.92 -2.36 -14.52
N ALA A 131 2.72 -1.37 -14.14
CA ALA A 131 2.34 0.03 -14.24
C ALA A 131 2.02 0.44 -15.70
N ALA A 132 2.82 -0.04 -16.67
CA ALA A 132 2.60 0.19 -18.09
C ALA A 132 1.33 -0.48 -18.62
N ILE A 133 1.13 -1.78 -18.35
CA ILE A 133 -0.06 -2.54 -18.79
C ILE A 133 -1.35 -1.95 -18.21
N LEU A 134 -1.32 -1.54 -16.94
CA LEU A 134 -2.46 -0.94 -16.26
C LEU A 134 -2.66 0.54 -16.59
N GLY A 135 -1.73 1.17 -17.32
CA GLY A 135 -1.78 2.59 -17.66
C GLY A 135 -1.76 3.51 -16.43
N LEU A 136 -0.97 3.16 -15.40
CA LEU A 136 -0.87 3.91 -14.15
C LEU A 136 0.18 5.02 -14.30
N LYS A 137 -0.26 6.24 -14.64
CA LYS A 137 0.62 7.42 -14.78
C LYS A 137 1.07 8.00 -13.45
N ASN A 138 0.41 7.64 -12.37
CA ASN A 138 0.70 8.07 -11.01
C ASN A 138 1.69 7.18 -10.26
N VAL A 139 2.32 6.21 -10.94
CA VAL A 139 3.28 5.26 -10.36
C VAL A 139 4.70 5.56 -10.84
N CYS A 140 5.65 5.47 -9.91
CA CYS A 140 7.08 5.45 -10.17
C CYS A 140 7.70 4.24 -9.42
N VAL A 141 8.55 3.49 -10.08
CA VAL A 141 9.31 2.40 -9.45
C VAL A 141 10.67 2.91 -9.02
N VAL A 142 11.03 2.67 -7.75
CA VAL A 142 12.30 3.10 -7.17
C VAL A 142 13.11 1.86 -6.77
N ASN A 143 14.13 1.55 -7.55
CA ASN A 143 15.04 0.45 -7.23
C ASN A 143 16.01 0.86 -6.12
N SER A 144 15.59 0.67 -4.87
CA SER A 144 16.37 1.06 -3.69
C SER A 144 16.01 0.25 -2.44
N GLU A 145 16.87 0.30 -1.44
CA GLU A 145 16.58 -0.07 -0.06
C GLU A 145 16.05 1.16 0.70
N ALA A 146 15.16 0.95 1.67
CA ALA A 146 14.58 2.02 2.47
C ALA A 146 15.65 2.90 3.17
N GLU A 147 16.75 2.29 3.55
CA GLU A 147 17.87 2.94 4.22
C GLU A 147 18.58 3.99 3.35
N ARG A 148 18.47 3.89 2.03
CA ARG A 148 19.12 4.80 1.05
C ARG A 148 18.22 5.90 0.56
N LEU A 149 16.93 5.88 0.92
CA LEU A 149 15.98 6.89 0.51
C LEU A 149 16.28 8.24 1.20
N PRO A 150 15.95 9.36 0.54
CA PRO A 150 16.17 10.68 1.12
C PRO A 150 15.32 10.93 2.36
N GLU A 151 15.77 11.83 3.24
CA GLU A 151 15.01 12.25 4.41
C GLU A 151 13.78 13.05 4.01
N ALA A 152 12.70 12.91 4.78
CA ALA A 152 11.46 13.67 4.63
C ALA A 152 10.96 13.73 3.17
N ALA A 153 11.04 12.59 2.47
CA ALA A 153 10.63 12.47 1.06
C ALA A 153 9.13 12.19 0.89
N TYR A 154 8.52 11.51 1.85
CA TYR A 154 7.19 10.93 1.69
C TYR A 154 6.17 11.52 2.66
N ASP A 155 4.97 11.80 2.16
CA ASP A 155 3.83 12.23 2.95
C ASP A 155 3.19 11.06 3.66
N LEU A 156 3.03 9.94 2.94
CA LEU A 156 2.54 8.68 3.46
C LEU A 156 3.49 7.54 3.09
N ILE A 157 3.62 6.57 3.99
CA ILE A 157 4.38 5.34 3.74
C ILE A 157 3.47 4.16 4.05
N THR A 158 3.31 3.25 3.09
CA THR A 158 2.66 1.95 3.31
C THR A 158 3.67 0.82 3.23
N PHE A 159 3.40 -0.27 3.92
CA PHE A 159 4.12 -1.53 3.76
C PHE A 159 3.29 -2.70 4.27
N ARG A 160 3.45 -3.85 3.63
CA ARG A 160 2.79 -5.10 3.98
C ARG A 160 3.79 -6.25 3.92
N ALA A 161 3.83 -7.09 4.97
CA ALA A 161 4.72 -8.26 5.05
C ALA A 161 6.21 -7.94 4.75
N PHE A 162 6.64 -6.70 5.02
CA PHE A 162 7.98 -6.22 4.72
C PHE A 162 9.00 -6.72 5.75
N ARG A 163 9.00 -6.15 6.93
CA ARG A 163 9.83 -6.51 8.08
C ARG A 163 9.10 -6.15 9.37
N PRO A 164 9.41 -6.80 10.52
CA PRO A 164 8.98 -6.30 11.82
C PRO A 164 9.47 -4.86 12.03
N LEU A 165 8.68 -4.05 12.72
CA LEU A 165 9.06 -2.70 13.14
C LEU A 165 10.03 -2.79 14.32
N ASP A 166 11.26 -3.20 14.09
CA ASP A 166 12.33 -3.08 15.06
C ASP A 166 12.82 -1.63 15.17
N LYS A 167 13.65 -1.34 16.18
CA LYS A 167 14.18 0.01 16.43
C LYS A 167 14.94 0.59 15.23
N LYS A 168 15.65 -0.26 14.47
CA LYS A 168 16.44 0.20 13.32
C LYS A 168 15.54 0.57 12.15
N MET A 169 14.59 -0.31 11.80
CA MET A 169 13.66 -0.07 10.70
C MET A 169 12.73 1.09 11.01
N THR A 170 12.22 1.18 12.25
CA THR A 170 11.38 2.31 12.70
C THR A 170 12.11 3.64 12.53
N LYS A 171 13.37 3.75 12.96
CA LYS A 171 14.19 4.97 12.74
C LYS A 171 14.33 5.30 11.25
N THR A 172 14.56 4.29 10.40
CA THR A 172 14.65 4.48 8.96
C THR A 172 13.36 5.03 8.38
N LEU A 173 12.21 4.42 8.70
CA LEU A 173 10.90 4.85 8.20
C LEU A 173 10.53 6.25 8.71
N LEU A 174 10.76 6.53 10.00
CA LEU A 174 10.56 7.87 10.57
C LEU A 174 11.49 8.92 9.95
N ARG A 175 12.70 8.57 9.52
CA ARG A 175 13.60 9.49 8.82
C ARG A 175 13.07 9.90 7.46
N ILE A 176 12.57 8.94 6.68
CA ILE A 176 12.14 9.18 5.29
C ILE A 176 10.73 9.76 5.18
N VAL A 177 9.86 9.60 6.18
CA VAL A 177 8.55 10.27 6.20
C VAL A 177 8.72 11.74 6.62
N LYS A 178 7.93 12.64 6.01
CA LYS A 178 7.88 14.07 6.33
C LYS A 178 7.33 14.31 7.73
N LYS A 179 7.62 15.48 8.31
CA LYS A 179 6.91 15.96 9.50
C LYS A 179 5.42 16.16 9.16
N GLY A 180 4.53 15.66 10.02
CA GLY A 180 3.10 15.63 9.75
C GLY A 180 2.65 14.45 8.85
N GLY A 181 3.58 13.69 8.30
CA GLY A 181 3.27 12.48 7.52
C GLY A 181 3.02 11.25 8.39
N CYS A 182 2.62 10.14 7.76
CA CYS A 182 2.21 8.92 8.45
C CYS A 182 2.86 7.66 7.88
N LEU A 183 3.10 6.69 8.76
CA LEU A 183 3.37 5.30 8.40
C LEU A 183 2.06 4.51 8.53
N CYS A 184 1.74 3.71 7.54
CA CYS A 184 0.54 2.88 7.44
C CYS A 184 0.96 1.41 7.27
N ALA A 185 1.12 0.69 8.39
CA ALA A 185 1.58 -0.70 8.38
C ALA A 185 0.39 -1.67 8.34
N TYR A 186 0.33 -2.49 7.30
CA TYR A 186 -0.64 -3.59 7.22
C TYR A 186 -0.20 -4.74 8.13
N LYS A 187 -1.02 -5.07 9.09
CA LYS A 187 -0.77 -6.09 10.11
C LYS A 187 -1.95 -7.03 10.24
N ALA A 188 -1.70 -8.23 10.79
CA ALA A 188 -2.76 -9.19 11.06
C ALA A 188 -3.27 -9.06 12.50
N LYS A 189 -2.70 -9.82 13.43
CA LYS A 189 -3.21 -10.00 14.79
C LYS A 189 -2.86 -8.82 15.71
N ALA A 190 -3.84 -8.37 16.51
CA ALA A 190 -3.66 -7.32 17.51
C ALA A 190 -2.61 -7.68 18.58
N GLU A 191 -2.50 -8.95 18.96
CA GLU A 191 -1.46 -9.40 19.90
C GLU A 191 -0.06 -9.15 19.36
N SER A 192 0.20 -9.56 18.10
CA SER A 192 1.50 -9.33 17.46
C SER A 192 1.81 -7.84 17.29
N ILE A 193 0.78 -7.01 17.05
CA ILE A 193 0.93 -5.55 17.00
C ILE A 193 1.38 -5.02 18.35
N LYS A 194 0.74 -5.43 19.45
CA LYS A 194 1.10 -4.98 20.81
C LYS A 194 2.55 -5.34 21.16
N GLU A 195 2.98 -6.55 20.87
CA GLU A 195 4.36 -7.00 21.12
C GLU A 195 5.37 -6.18 20.31
N GLU A 196 5.11 -5.98 19.01
CA GLU A 196 5.98 -5.21 18.12
C GLU A 196 6.08 -3.76 18.55
N MET A 197 4.95 -3.11 18.87
CA MET A 197 4.90 -1.71 19.30
C MET A 197 5.53 -1.51 20.68
N ALA A 198 5.42 -2.47 21.61
CA ALA A 198 6.11 -2.43 22.89
C ALA A 198 7.65 -2.35 22.71
N GLY A 199 8.20 -3.03 21.70
CA GLY A 199 9.62 -2.99 21.37
C GLY A 199 10.14 -1.63 20.90
N ILE A 200 9.26 -0.75 20.42
CA ILE A 200 9.61 0.55 19.82
C ILE A 200 8.94 1.75 20.53
N THR A 201 8.32 1.57 21.69
CA THR A 201 7.60 2.62 22.43
C THR A 201 8.42 3.90 22.64
N ALA A 202 9.74 3.78 22.83
CA ALA A 202 10.61 4.95 22.98
C ALA A 202 10.72 5.82 21.70
N LEU A 203 10.43 5.26 20.54
CA LEU A 203 10.43 5.97 19.23
C LEU A 203 9.03 6.35 18.80
N VAL A 204 8.04 5.54 19.17
CA VAL A 204 6.63 5.65 18.81
C VAL A 204 5.80 5.49 20.08
N PRO A 205 5.63 6.57 20.86
CA PRO A 205 4.86 6.52 22.11
C PRO A 205 3.36 6.34 21.87
N GLU A 206 2.87 6.79 20.71
CA GLU A 206 1.46 6.75 20.34
C GLU A 206 1.28 6.21 18.93
N TYR A 207 0.26 5.40 18.73
CA TYR A 207 -0.15 4.85 17.44
C TYR A 207 -1.64 4.54 17.45
N GLU A 208 -2.25 4.54 16.27
CA GLU A 208 -3.64 4.14 16.05
C GLU A 208 -3.68 2.73 15.44
N VAL A 209 -4.65 1.91 15.85
CA VAL A 209 -4.94 0.62 15.21
C VAL A 209 -6.34 0.67 14.65
N ALA A 210 -6.46 0.67 13.33
CA ALA A 210 -7.73 0.63 12.63
C ALA A 210 -7.99 -0.80 12.14
N PRO A 211 -9.04 -1.48 12.61
CA PRO A 211 -9.41 -2.80 12.10
C PRO A 211 -9.84 -2.69 10.64
N LEU A 212 -9.47 -3.68 9.84
CA LEU A 212 -9.80 -3.76 8.42
C LEU A 212 -10.76 -4.92 8.17
N GLU A 213 -11.87 -4.63 7.52
CA GLU A 213 -12.80 -5.65 7.04
C GLU A 213 -12.42 -6.03 5.59
N VAL A 214 -11.94 -7.26 5.42
CA VAL A 214 -11.52 -7.76 4.10
C VAL A 214 -12.59 -8.71 3.56
N PRO A 215 -13.27 -8.40 2.46
CA PRO A 215 -14.29 -9.25 1.88
C PRO A 215 -13.76 -10.65 1.56
N GLY A 216 -14.38 -11.69 2.10
CA GLY A 216 -13.94 -13.08 1.96
C GLY A 216 -12.86 -13.51 2.95
N LEU A 217 -12.50 -12.66 3.94
CA LEU A 217 -11.61 -13.00 5.06
C LEU A 217 -12.22 -12.56 6.40
N GLU A 218 -13.51 -12.63 6.53
CA GLU A 218 -14.26 -12.14 7.71
C GLU A 218 -13.80 -12.83 9.01
N ASP A 219 -13.33 -14.07 8.93
CA ASP A 219 -12.78 -14.82 10.07
C ASP A 219 -11.29 -14.53 10.35
N SER A 220 -10.67 -13.62 9.59
CA SER A 220 -9.25 -13.33 9.68
C SER A 220 -9.02 -11.90 10.13
N GLU A 221 -8.41 -11.73 11.29
CA GLU A 221 -8.08 -10.42 11.80
C GLU A 221 -7.09 -9.68 10.88
N ARG A 222 -7.43 -8.45 10.51
CA ARG A 222 -6.61 -7.52 9.73
C ARG A 222 -6.69 -6.13 10.32
N ASN A 223 -5.56 -5.45 10.34
CA ASN A 223 -5.41 -4.14 10.97
C ASN A 223 -4.49 -3.23 10.14
N LEU A 224 -4.77 -1.95 10.15
CA LEU A 224 -3.84 -0.91 9.73
C LEU A 224 -3.30 -0.21 10.98
N VAL A 225 -2.00 -0.28 11.19
CA VAL A 225 -1.33 0.47 12.26
C VAL A 225 -0.86 1.80 11.67
N ILE A 226 -1.30 2.91 12.25
CA ILE A 226 -0.99 4.26 11.80
C ILE A 226 -0.10 4.93 12.84
N ILE A 227 1.08 5.36 12.40
CA ILE A 227 2.06 6.08 13.21
C ILE A 227 2.26 7.46 12.59
N ARG A 228 1.96 8.52 13.33
CA ARG A 228 2.15 9.91 12.90
C ARG A 228 3.53 10.41 13.33
N LYS A 229 4.19 11.20 12.47
CA LYS A 229 5.49 11.82 12.78
C LYS A 229 5.33 13.29 13.16
#